data_ec7a298e25749e7b50e8442f473f3187
#
_entry.id   ec7a298e25749e7b50e8442f473f3187
#
_cell.length_a   1.000
_cell.length_b   1.000
_cell.length_c   1.000
_cell.angle_alpha   90.00
_cell.angle_beta   90.00
_cell.angle_gamma   90.00
#
_symmetry.space_group_name_H-M   'P 1'
#
loop_
_entity.id
_entity.type
_entity.pdbx_description
1 polymer ?
#
loop_
_entity_poly.entity_id
_entity_poly.type
_entity_poly.pdbx_seq_one_letter_code
_entity_poly.pdbx_strand_id
1 'polypeptide(L)'
;MTAAVLGATAASAQNFEQYGSEAGWNIAIKEDMGPGCLMMKTNEDGTQIQMGIDATGELKGYMALYMKTPANLAKGDDFEVLFDVDGDQFEGEAIGQEIEGYKGAYVLVNNPDFIYDLAKKKQLTITPKGHRQVLVNLDGTNAAFETLRACQDAQAQ
;
A
#
# COMPACT_ATOMS: atom_id res chain seq x y z
N MET A 1 17.53 36.16 -27.74
CA MET A 1 17.47 34.72 -27.43
C MET A 1 17.03 34.53 -25.99
N THR A 2 15.78 34.22 -25.81
CA THR A 2 15.23 33.93 -24.49
C THR A 2 15.23 32.43 -24.29
N ALA A 3 16.10 31.94 -23.42
CA ALA A 3 16.05 30.56 -22.97
C ALA A 3 14.87 30.42 -22.01
N ALA A 4 13.83 29.75 -22.43
CA ALA A 4 12.75 29.36 -21.55
C ALA A 4 13.29 28.24 -20.66
N VAL A 5 13.60 28.56 -19.42
CA VAL A 5 13.83 27.55 -18.39
C VAL A 5 12.46 26.99 -18.04
N LEU A 6 12.14 25.86 -18.61
CA LEU A 6 11.03 25.04 -18.15
C LEU A 6 11.43 24.51 -16.76
N GLY A 7 10.98 25.20 -15.74
CA GLY A 7 11.09 24.69 -14.39
C GLY A 7 10.26 23.41 -14.29
N ALA A 8 10.94 22.29 -14.25
CA ALA A 8 10.31 21.03 -13.86
C ALA A 8 9.83 21.20 -12.43
N THR A 9 8.55 21.43 -12.27
CA THR A 9 7.91 21.30 -10.98
C THR A 9 7.97 19.82 -10.62
N ALA A 10 8.93 19.45 -9.80
CA ALA A 10 8.95 18.14 -9.19
C ALA A 10 7.75 18.07 -8.24
N ALA A 11 6.63 17.62 -8.75
CA ALA A 11 5.51 17.21 -7.92
C ALA A 11 5.85 15.85 -7.34
N SER A 12 6.68 15.80 -6.31
CA SER A 12 6.93 14.56 -5.61
C SER A 12 6.71 14.75 -4.14
N ALA A 13 5.50 14.50 -3.71
CA ALA A 13 5.23 14.36 -2.30
C ALA A 13 5.54 12.97 -1.78
N GLN A 14 5.82 12.00 -2.65
CA GLN A 14 6.22 10.65 -2.25
C GLN A 14 7.44 10.23 -3.05
N ASN A 15 8.50 9.92 -2.33
CA ASN A 15 9.74 9.43 -2.93
C ASN A 15 9.64 7.94 -3.23
N PHE A 16 8.98 7.64 -4.35
CA PHE A 16 8.93 6.28 -4.88
C PHE A 16 9.95 6.12 -6.00
N GLU A 17 10.75 5.07 -5.90
CA GLU A 17 11.58 4.62 -7.00
C GLU A 17 10.91 3.40 -7.64
N GLN A 18 10.61 3.50 -8.93
CA GLN A 18 9.97 2.40 -9.66
C GLN A 18 10.93 1.21 -9.75
N TYR A 19 10.46 0.04 -9.30
CA TYR A 19 11.22 -1.21 -9.38
C TYR A 19 10.73 -2.12 -10.50
N GLY A 20 9.43 -2.33 -10.62
CA GLY A 20 8.85 -3.20 -11.63
C GLY A 20 7.34 -3.06 -11.72
N SER A 21 6.74 -3.90 -12.56
CA SER A 21 5.30 -3.94 -12.76
C SER A 21 4.89 -5.35 -13.14
N GLU A 22 3.95 -5.94 -12.41
CA GLU A 22 3.45 -7.30 -12.63
C GLU A 22 1.97 -7.39 -12.34
N ALA A 23 1.22 -8.10 -13.20
CA ALA A 23 -0.20 -8.41 -13.00
C ALA A 23 -1.08 -7.18 -12.70
N GLY A 24 -0.74 -6.02 -13.26
CA GLY A 24 -1.45 -4.77 -13.03
C GLY A 24 -1.05 -4.02 -11.76
N TRP A 25 -0.06 -4.51 -11.04
CA TRP A 25 0.50 -3.85 -9.87
C TRP A 25 1.83 -3.17 -10.21
N ASN A 26 2.04 -1.98 -9.68
CA ASN A 26 3.33 -1.31 -9.71
C ASN A 26 4.09 -1.64 -8.45
N ILE A 27 5.35 -2.04 -8.60
CA ILE A 27 6.24 -2.31 -7.48
C ILE A 27 7.26 -1.19 -7.39
N ALA A 28 7.34 -0.55 -6.25
CA ALA A 28 8.20 0.60 -6.02
C ALA A 28 8.91 0.52 -4.68
N ILE A 29 10.05 1.20 -4.60
CA ILE A 29 10.81 1.36 -3.37
C ILE A 29 10.42 2.69 -2.75
N LYS A 30 10.06 2.68 -1.48
CA LYS A 30 9.77 3.88 -0.71
C LYS A 30 10.89 4.12 0.29
N GLU A 31 11.71 5.11 0.02
CA GLU A 31 12.92 5.41 0.80
C GLU A 31 12.63 5.71 2.27
N ASP A 32 11.58 6.46 2.54
CA ASP A 32 11.19 6.83 3.91
C ASP A 32 10.54 5.68 4.69
N MET A 33 10.42 4.51 4.10
CA MET A 33 10.01 3.27 4.75
C MET A 33 11.18 2.32 4.99
N GLY A 34 12.40 2.84 5.04
CA GLY A 34 13.54 2.20 5.60
C GLY A 34 14.61 1.48 4.77
N PRO A 35 14.69 1.41 3.43
CA PRO A 35 13.71 1.48 2.35
C PRO A 35 12.80 0.26 2.32
N GLY A 36 11.52 0.49 2.15
CA GLY A 36 10.51 -0.55 2.03
C GLY A 36 9.97 -0.68 0.62
N CYS A 37 9.70 -1.90 0.17
CA CYS A 37 9.07 -2.12 -1.12
C CYS A 37 7.55 -2.23 -0.98
N LEU A 38 6.83 -1.60 -1.90
CA LEU A 38 5.37 -1.60 -1.98
C LEU A 38 4.90 -2.04 -3.34
N MET A 39 3.81 -2.78 -3.38
CA MET A 39 3.02 -2.99 -4.59
C MET A 39 1.76 -2.12 -4.50
N MET A 40 1.45 -1.43 -5.58
CA MET A 40 0.38 -0.43 -5.62
C MET A 40 -0.52 -0.62 -6.83
N LYS A 41 -1.80 -0.42 -6.62
CA LYS A 41 -2.80 -0.47 -7.69
C LYS A 41 -3.86 0.59 -7.45
N THR A 42 -4.28 1.27 -8.52
CA THR A 42 -5.39 2.20 -8.48
C THR A 42 -6.57 1.58 -9.23
N ASN A 43 -7.70 1.45 -8.55
CA ASN A 43 -8.94 0.95 -9.12
C ASN A 43 -9.62 2.01 -9.98
N GLU A 44 -10.61 1.61 -10.78
CA GLU A 44 -11.37 2.50 -11.67
C GLU A 44 -12.08 3.62 -10.89
N ASP A 45 -12.50 3.36 -9.66
CA ASP A 45 -13.14 4.36 -8.78
C ASP A 45 -12.13 5.35 -8.15
N GLY A 46 -10.84 5.19 -8.43
CA GLY A 46 -9.78 6.02 -7.89
C GLY A 46 -9.22 5.56 -6.56
N THR A 47 -9.75 4.47 -5.98
CA THR A 47 -9.19 3.88 -4.75
C THR A 47 -7.80 3.32 -5.03
N GLN A 48 -6.82 3.75 -4.26
CA GLN A 48 -5.45 3.24 -4.33
C GLN A 48 -5.21 2.24 -3.21
N ILE A 49 -4.69 1.08 -3.55
CA ILE A 49 -4.32 0.02 -2.63
C ILE A 49 -2.80 -0.09 -2.61
N GLN A 50 -2.22 -0.12 -1.43
CA GLN A 50 -0.79 -0.32 -1.23
C GLN A 50 -0.57 -1.49 -0.28
N MET A 51 0.32 -2.39 -0.63
CA MET A 51 0.74 -3.50 0.22
C MET A 51 2.25 -3.68 0.10
N GLY A 52 2.90 -3.99 1.21
CA GLY A 52 4.34 -4.22 1.15
C GLY A 52 4.98 -4.31 2.53
N ILE A 53 6.19 -3.82 2.62
CA ILE A 53 7.04 -3.97 3.80
C ILE A 53 7.47 -2.59 4.31
N ASP A 54 7.29 -2.39 5.59
CA ASP A 54 7.90 -1.28 6.33
C ASP A 54 9.21 -1.80 6.92
N ALA A 55 10.31 -1.19 6.52
CA ALA A 55 11.66 -1.55 6.94
C ALA A 55 12.33 -0.47 7.81
N THR A 56 11.56 0.40 8.45
CA THR A 56 12.09 1.47 9.30
C THR A 56 12.71 0.97 10.61
N GLY A 57 12.48 -0.26 10.95
CA GLY A 57 13.04 -0.94 12.13
C GLY A 57 13.00 -2.43 11.87
N GLU A 58 12.40 -3.21 12.74
CA GLU A 58 12.08 -4.60 12.42
C GLU A 58 11.09 -4.61 11.26
N LEU A 59 11.27 -5.56 10.34
CA LEU A 59 10.39 -5.69 9.17
C LEU A 59 8.95 -5.95 9.61
N LYS A 60 8.04 -5.15 9.08
CA LYS A 60 6.60 -5.27 9.30
C LYS A 60 5.85 -5.34 7.99
N GLY A 61 4.72 -6.00 7.98
CA GLY A 61 3.77 -5.88 6.87
C GLY A 61 3.12 -4.50 6.88
N TYR A 62 2.93 -3.93 5.72
CA TYR A 62 2.28 -2.64 5.52
C TYR A 62 1.12 -2.81 4.55
N MET A 63 -0.02 -2.22 4.88
CA MET A 63 -1.19 -2.19 4.01
C MET A 63 -1.90 -0.85 4.16
N ALA A 64 -2.28 -0.24 3.04
CA ALA A 64 -2.97 1.03 3.05
C ALA A 64 -4.03 1.12 1.96
N LEU A 65 -5.05 1.90 2.24
CA LEU A 65 -6.10 2.27 1.30
C LEU A 65 -6.26 3.78 1.29
N TYR A 66 -6.32 4.36 0.11
CA TYR A 66 -6.54 5.80 -0.09
C TYR A 66 -7.68 6.03 -1.08
N MET A 67 -8.55 6.99 -0.75
CA MET A 67 -9.70 7.35 -1.57
C MET A 67 -9.68 8.84 -1.89
N LYS A 68 -10.11 9.20 -3.11
CA LYS A 68 -10.25 10.60 -3.53
C LYS A 68 -11.47 11.29 -2.92
N THR A 69 -12.53 10.53 -2.64
CA THR A 69 -13.74 11.07 -2.03
C THR A 69 -13.49 11.38 -0.55
N PRO A 70 -14.12 12.45 -0.02
CA PRO A 70 -14.00 12.76 1.41
C PRO A 70 -14.53 11.60 2.24
N ALA A 71 -13.63 10.87 2.87
CA ALA A 71 -13.97 9.96 3.93
C ALA A 71 -13.94 10.75 5.25
N ASN A 72 -14.78 10.37 6.21
CA ASN A 72 -14.76 10.95 7.56
C ASN A 72 -13.56 10.39 8.35
N LEU A 73 -12.38 10.49 7.75
CA LEU A 73 -11.12 10.04 8.33
C LEU A 73 -10.24 11.26 8.54
N ALA A 74 -9.87 11.52 9.77
CA ALA A 74 -8.90 12.56 10.08
C ALA A 74 -7.50 11.94 10.21
N LYS A 75 -6.49 12.73 9.84
CA LYS A 75 -5.10 12.33 9.99
C LYS A 75 -4.81 12.04 11.47
N GLY A 76 -4.28 10.84 11.74
CA GLY A 76 -3.94 10.40 13.08
C GLY A 76 -5.06 9.72 13.85
N ASP A 77 -6.28 9.63 13.29
CA ASP A 77 -7.35 8.87 13.91
C ASP A 77 -7.05 7.38 13.92
N ASP A 78 -7.26 6.75 15.06
CA ASP A 78 -7.15 5.31 15.22
C ASP A 78 -8.53 4.68 15.08
N PHE A 79 -8.62 3.57 14.35
CA PHE A 79 -9.86 2.81 14.23
C PHE A 79 -9.59 1.34 13.93
N GLU A 80 -10.53 0.51 14.34
CA GLU A 80 -10.43 -0.93 14.12
C GLU A 80 -10.73 -1.29 12.66
N VAL A 81 -9.99 -2.27 12.15
CA VAL A 81 -10.20 -2.83 10.81
C VAL A 81 -10.29 -4.34 10.90
N LEU A 82 -11.30 -4.90 10.27
CA LEU A 82 -11.42 -6.33 10.10
C LEU A 82 -10.90 -6.73 8.72
N PHE A 83 -9.99 -7.70 8.70
CA PHE A 83 -9.49 -8.32 7.49
C PHE A 83 -10.08 -9.72 7.36
N ASP A 84 -10.61 -10.05 6.20
CA ASP A 84 -11.03 -11.40 5.84
C ASP A 84 -10.22 -11.86 4.63
N VAL A 85 -9.48 -12.95 4.80
CA VAL A 85 -8.65 -13.54 3.75
C VAL A 85 -9.16 -14.96 3.50
N ASP A 86 -9.95 -15.13 2.45
CA ASP A 86 -10.57 -16.42 2.07
C ASP A 86 -11.32 -17.10 3.22
N GLY A 87 -11.97 -16.31 4.08
CA GLY A 87 -12.72 -16.79 5.23
C GLY A 87 -11.97 -16.74 6.57
N ASP A 88 -10.67 -16.55 6.56
CA ASP A 88 -9.88 -16.35 7.77
C ASP A 88 -9.91 -14.88 8.17
N GLN A 89 -10.32 -14.60 9.40
CA GLN A 89 -10.52 -13.24 9.89
C GLN A 89 -9.40 -12.80 10.82
N PHE A 90 -8.96 -11.56 10.65
CA PHE A 90 -7.93 -10.91 11.47
C PHE A 90 -8.39 -9.51 11.82
N GLU A 91 -8.06 -9.06 13.01
CA GLU A 91 -8.30 -7.70 13.44
C GLU A 91 -7.00 -6.90 13.42
N GLY A 92 -7.11 -5.63 13.07
CA GLY A 92 -5.97 -4.71 13.10
C GLY A 92 -6.44 -3.31 13.51
N GLU A 93 -5.46 -2.49 13.86
CA GLU A 93 -5.69 -1.08 14.14
C GLU A 93 -5.10 -0.25 13.01
N ALA A 94 -5.94 0.59 12.42
CA ALA A 94 -5.55 1.46 11.31
C ALA A 94 -5.35 2.88 11.80
N ILE A 95 -4.42 3.59 11.17
CA ILE A 95 -4.12 4.98 11.45
C ILE A 95 -4.51 5.81 10.23
N GLY A 96 -5.36 6.81 10.45
CA GLY A 96 -5.80 7.74 9.41
C GLY A 96 -4.63 8.54 8.84
N GLN A 97 -4.62 8.72 7.53
CA GLN A 97 -3.59 9.48 6.83
C GLN A 97 -4.20 10.27 5.67
N GLU A 98 -3.63 11.42 5.41
CA GLU A 98 -4.00 12.27 4.29
C GLU A 98 -2.77 12.50 3.40
N ILE A 99 -2.90 12.17 2.11
CA ILE A 99 -1.83 12.33 1.13
C ILE A 99 -2.42 13.00 -0.11
N GLU A 100 -1.96 14.21 -0.43
CA GLU A 100 -2.24 14.91 -1.69
C GLU A 100 -3.63 14.71 -2.30
N GLY A 101 -4.66 15.09 -1.56
CA GLY A 101 -6.05 14.99 -2.03
C GLY A 101 -6.67 13.61 -1.86
N TYR A 102 -5.92 12.66 -1.30
CA TYR A 102 -6.43 11.36 -0.91
C TYR A 102 -6.54 11.28 0.61
N LYS A 103 -7.63 10.72 1.08
CA LYS A 103 -7.82 10.36 2.48
C LYS A 103 -7.85 8.85 2.60
N GLY A 104 -7.20 8.33 3.61
CA GLY A 104 -7.14 6.90 3.82
C GLY A 104 -6.53 6.54 5.16
N ALA A 105 -6.09 5.31 5.24
CA ALA A 105 -5.50 4.77 6.43
C ALA A 105 -4.54 3.64 6.11
N TYR A 106 -3.62 3.40 7.02
CA TYR A 106 -2.67 2.30 6.92
C TYR A 106 -2.66 1.46 8.17
N VAL A 107 -2.26 0.20 7.99
CA VAL A 107 -2.10 -0.79 9.06
C VAL A 107 -0.69 -1.36 8.98
N LEU A 108 -0.05 -1.51 10.13
CA LEU A 108 1.20 -2.24 10.26
C LEU A 108 0.92 -3.60 10.92
N VAL A 109 1.47 -4.64 10.32
CA VAL A 109 1.38 -6.02 10.82
C VAL A 109 2.77 -6.46 11.25
N ASN A 110 2.91 -6.93 12.49
CA ASN A 110 4.22 -7.29 13.06
C ASN A 110 4.93 -8.42 12.29
N ASN A 111 4.18 -9.30 11.65
CA ASN A 111 4.75 -10.36 10.84
C ASN A 111 4.71 -9.99 9.35
N PRO A 112 5.85 -9.71 8.69
CA PRO A 112 5.88 -9.38 7.27
C PRO A 112 5.43 -10.53 6.37
N ASP A 113 5.54 -11.78 6.83
CA ASP A 113 5.10 -12.94 6.06
C ASP A 113 3.59 -12.92 5.78
N PHE A 114 2.80 -12.22 6.61
CA PHE A 114 1.39 -12.02 6.33
C PHE A 114 1.16 -11.43 4.93
N ILE A 115 1.97 -10.46 4.54
CA ILE A 115 1.87 -9.83 3.21
C ILE A 115 2.22 -10.84 2.11
N TYR A 116 3.31 -11.58 2.26
CA TYR A 116 3.73 -12.55 1.25
C TYR A 116 2.76 -13.73 1.11
N ASP A 117 2.12 -14.12 2.20
CA ASP A 117 1.14 -15.20 2.21
C ASP A 117 -0.13 -14.86 1.43
N LEU A 118 -0.41 -13.57 1.22
CA LEU A 118 -1.53 -13.14 0.37
C LEU A 118 -1.37 -13.62 -1.08
N ALA A 119 -0.16 -13.92 -1.53
CA ALA A 119 0.09 -14.47 -2.85
C ALA A 119 -0.63 -15.81 -3.11
N LYS A 120 -0.92 -16.56 -2.05
CA LYS A 120 -1.58 -17.87 -2.11
C LYS A 120 -3.11 -17.76 -1.98
N LYS A 121 -3.62 -16.56 -1.76
CA LYS A 121 -5.03 -16.30 -1.48
C LYS A 121 -5.73 -15.73 -2.71
N LYS A 122 -7.05 -15.76 -2.67
CA LYS A 122 -7.89 -15.32 -3.80
C LYS A 122 -8.51 -13.96 -3.56
N GLN A 123 -8.90 -13.68 -2.32
CA GLN A 123 -9.62 -12.45 -1.99
C GLN A 123 -9.27 -11.96 -0.60
N LEU A 124 -9.02 -10.66 -0.52
CA LEU A 124 -8.90 -9.93 0.72
C LEU A 124 -10.07 -8.97 0.83
N THR A 125 -10.76 -9.01 1.96
CA THR A 125 -11.82 -8.06 2.27
C THR A 125 -11.36 -7.21 3.44
N ILE A 126 -11.42 -5.90 3.27
CA ILE A 126 -11.01 -4.93 4.29
C ILE A 126 -12.26 -4.16 4.73
N THR A 127 -12.61 -4.29 6.00
CA THR A 127 -13.78 -3.61 6.57
C THR A 127 -13.34 -2.70 7.70
N PRO A 128 -13.10 -1.40 7.42
CA PRO A 128 -12.86 -0.41 8.47
C PRO A 128 -14.14 -0.19 9.26
N LYS A 129 -14.05 -0.15 10.58
CA LYS A 129 -15.21 0.07 11.44
C LYS A 129 -15.88 1.40 11.12
N GLY A 130 -17.18 1.34 10.81
CA GLY A 130 -17.95 2.52 10.43
C GLY A 130 -17.76 3.00 8.99
N HIS A 131 -17.02 2.26 8.16
CA HIS A 131 -16.74 2.58 6.78
C HIS A 131 -17.11 1.46 5.82
N ARG A 132 -17.12 1.79 4.52
CA ARG A 132 -17.45 0.83 3.47
C ARG A 132 -16.38 -0.25 3.35
N GLN A 133 -16.84 -1.48 3.18
CA GLN A 133 -16.01 -2.63 2.87
C GLN A 133 -15.30 -2.47 1.52
N VAL A 134 -14.03 -2.83 1.48
CA VAL A 134 -13.23 -2.84 0.24
C VAL A 134 -12.79 -4.25 -0.09
N LEU A 135 -13.07 -4.68 -1.31
CA LEU A 135 -12.66 -5.99 -1.83
C LEU A 135 -11.38 -5.84 -2.66
N VAL A 136 -10.39 -6.68 -2.35
CA VAL A 136 -9.14 -6.74 -3.12
C VAL A 136 -9.05 -8.13 -3.75
N ASN A 137 -9.08 -8.18 -5.07
CA ASN A 137 -8.89 -9.42 -5.80
C ASN A 137 -7.41 -9.78 -5.81
N LEU A 138 -7.06 -10.90 -5.18
CA LEU A 138 -5.70 -11.41 -5.10
C LEU A 138 -5.41 -12.50 -6.13
N ASP A 139 -6.42 -12.96 -6.86
CA ASP A 139 -6.25 -13.99 -7.88
C ASP A 139 -5.33 -13.50 -8.99
N GLY A 140 -4.33 -14.32 -9.34
CA GLY A 140 -3.33 -13.94 -10.35
C GLY A 140 -2.24 -12.98 -9.88
N THR A 141 -2.18 -12.63 -8.61
CA THR A 141 -1.18 -11.66 -8.08
C THR A 141 0.13 -12.30 -7.68
N ASN A 142 0.30 -13.60 -7.82
CA ASN A 142 1.49 -14.32 -7.37
C ASN A 142 2.79 -13.69 -7.92
N ALA A 143 2.84 -13.38 -9.21
CA ALA A 143 4.01 -12.76 -9.83
C ALA A 143 4.33 -11.38 -9.23
N ALA A 144 3.31 -10.59 -8.88
CA ALA A 144 3.50 -9.31 -8.22
C ALA A 144 4.11 -9.46 -6.82
N PHE A 145 3.65 -10.44 -6.05
CA PHE A 145 4.22 -10.72 -4.72
C PHE A 145 5.65 -11.27 -4.80
N GLU A 146 5.96 -12.09 -5.81
CA GLU A 146 7.33 -12.56 -6.05
C GLU A 146 8.27 -11.39 -6.37
N THR A 147 7.82 -10.46 -7.20
CA THR A 147 8.58 -9.25 -7.53
C THR A 147 8.73 -8.35 -6.31
N LEU A 148 7.70 -8.22 -5.48
CA LEU A 148 7.75 -7.50 -4.22
C LEU A 148 8.82 -8.09 -3.29
N ARG A 149 8.86 -9.40 -3.15
CA ARG A 149 9.86 -10.09 -2.33
C ARG A 149 11.28 -9.86 -2.86
N ALA A 150 11.47 -10.00 -4.17
CA ALA A 150 12.77 -9.75 -4.80
C ALA A 150 13.22 -8.30 -4.61
N CYS A 151 12.30 -7.35 -4.70
CA CYS A 151 12.56 -5.95 -4.42
C CYS A 151 13.06 -5.76 -2.99
N GLN A 152 12.36 -6.31 -2.01
CA GLN A 152 12.71 -6.14 -0.60
C GLN A 152 14.04 -6.84 -0.27
N ASP A 153 14.28 -8.02 -0.80
CA ASP A 153 15.54 -8.75 -0.60
C ASP A 153 16.74 -7.95 -1.15
N ALA A 154 16.55 -7.25 -2.27
CA ALA A 154 17.58 -6.39 -2.85
C ALA A 154 17.91 -5.18 -1.96
N GLN A 155 16.98 -4.70 -1.15
CA GLN A 155 17.20 -3.59 -0.23
C GLN A 155 18.01 -4.00 1.01
N ALA A 156 18.05 -5.27 1.33
CA ALA A 156 18.77 -5.80 2.48
C ALA A 156 20.28 -5.95 2.25
N GLN A 157 20.74 -5.68 1.04
CA GLN A 157 22.16 -5.82 0.65
C GLN A 157 22.93 -4.52 0.78
#